data_acec0f7bc4ac13b043ce2e9f6c9f2e50
#
_entry.id   acec0f7bc4ac13b043ce2e9f6c9f2e50
#
_cell.length_a   1.000
_cell.length_b   1.000
_cell.length_c   1.000
_cell.angle_alpha   90.00
_cell.angle_beta   90.00
_cell.angle_gamma   90.00
#
_symmetry.space_group_name_H-M   'P 1'
#
loop_
_entity.id
_entity.type
_entity.pdbx_description
1 polymer ?
#
loop_
_entity_poly.entity_id
_entity_poly.type
_entity_poly.pdbx_seq_one_letter_code
_entity_poly.pdbx_strand_id
1 'polypeptide(L)'
;MAAGRVVVVAVDGSVHSDNALKYYIDRVQIPGDKLLLVNVPEEYNFTDASPGVIHELLEKMKEKASEVEKTYTDRLKDISVDFQFRLVYGHPGEQIVKVAEEEKASLVMVGSRGHGWLRRTILGSVSNYVIHHTSIPVLLCKNMEPLESLNQEN
;
A
#
# COMPACT_ATOMS: atom_id res chain seq x y z
N MET A 1 9.10 -14.69 24.40
CA MET A 1 9.39 -14.33 23.00
C MET A 1 8.64 -13.07 22.64
N ALA A 2 9.34 -12.06 22.18
CA ALA A 2 8.69 -10.86 21.69
C ALA A 2 7.86 -11.20 20.44
N ALA A 3 6.60 -10.78 20.42
CA ALA A 3 5.83 -10.83 19.19
C ALA A 3 6.55 -10.02 18.12
N GLY A 4 6.63 -10.50 16.90
CA GLY A 4 7.18 -9.76 15.78
C GLY A 4 6.42 -8.45 15.58
N ARG A 5 7.11 -7.41 15.12
CA ARG A 5 6.44 -6.16 14.79
C ARG A 5 5.56 -6.33 13.55
N VAL A 6 4.46 -5.62 13.51
CA VAL A 6 3.58 -5.55 12.35
C VAL A 6 3.94 -4.30 11.54
N VAL A 7 4.20 -4.48 10.26
CA VAL A 7 4.43 -3.38 9.31
C VAL A 7 3.30 -3.39 8.29
N VAL A 8 2.59 -2.28 8.18
CA VAL A 8 1.54 -2.09 7.19
C VAL A 8 2.12 -1.39 5.96
N VAL A 9 1.91 -1.95 4.79
CA VAL A 9 2.24 -1.31 3.51
C VAL A 9 0.94 -1.17 2.70
N ALA A 10 0.58 0.05 2.37
CA ALA A 10 -0.58 0.32 1.52
C ALA A 10 -0.22 0.02 0.07
N VAL A 11 -1.00 -0.82 -0.59
CA VAL A 11 -0.77 -1.25 -1.97
C VAL A 11 -2.03 -1.07 -2.82
N ASP A 12 -1.86 -0.55 -4.02
CA ASP A 12 -2.94 -0.31 -4.98
C ASP A 12 -2.61 -0.79 -6.40
N GLY A 13 -1.49 -1.48 -6.56
CA GLY A 13 -0.99 -1.91 -7.87
C GLY A 13 -0.25 -0.83 -8.65
N SER A 14 -0.14 0.38 -8.11
CA SER A 14 0.62 1.46 -8.75
C SER A 14 2.13 1.30 -8.56
N VAL A 15 2.90 1.97 -9.40
CA VAL A 15 4.36 2.04 -9.28
C VAL A 15 4.77 2.62 -7.92
N HIS A 16 3.99 3.53 -7.36
CA HIS A 16 4.27 4.16 -6.07
C HIS A 16 4.18 3.18 -4.92
N SER A 17 3.15 2.35 -4.90
CA SER A 17 3.01 1.30 -3.88
C SER A 17 4.03 0.18 -4.08
N ASP A 18 4.38 -0.13 -5.32
CA ASP A 18 5.44 -1.09 -5.63
C ASP A 18 6.78 -0.63 -5.10
N ASN A 19 7.09 0.65 -5.25
CA ASN A 19 8.32 1.24 -4.71
C ASN A 19 8.36 1.19 -3.16
N ALA A 20 7.22 1.44 -2.52
CA ALA A 20 7.13 1.33 -1.07
C ALA A 20 7.39 -0.11 -0.59
N LEU A 21 6.78 -1.10 -1.24
CA LEU A 21 7.01 -2.50 -0.92
C LEU A 21 8.46 -2.92 -1.17
N LYS A 22 9.04 -2.51 -2.29
CA LYS A 22 10.44 -2.78 -2.60
C LYS A 22 11.38 -2.17 -1.55
N TYR A 23 11.11 -0.94 -1.15
CA TYR A 23 11.90 -0.29 -0.09
C TYR A 23 11.80 -1.05 1.24
N TYR A 24 10.61 -1.53 1.59
CA TYR A 24 10.44 -2.35 2.77
C TYR A 24 11.33 -3.60 2.72
N ILE A 25 11.28 -4.33 1.63
CA ILE A 25 12.04 -5.58 1.46
C ILE A 25 13.54 -5.32 1.51
N ASP A 26 14.01 -4.27 0.84
CA ASP A 26 15.44 -4.01 0.66
C ASP A 26 16.07 -3.30 1.87
N ARG A 27 15.32 -2.51 2.63
CA ARG A 27 15.89 -1.57 3.61
C ARG A 27 15.24 -1.59 4.99
N VAL A 28 14.03 -2.06 5.12
CA VAL A 28 13.24 -1.90 6.36
C VAL A 28 13.01 -3.23 7.06
N GLN A 29 12.84 -4.29 6.30
CA GLN A 29 12.54 -5.61 6.82
C GLN A 29 13.56 -6.08 7.86
N ILE A 30 13.06 -6.61 8.97
CA ILE A 30 13.88 -7.33 9.97
C ILE A 30 13.29 -8.71 10.21
N PRO A 31 14.11 -9.67 10.70
CA PRO A 31 13.62 -11.00 11.04
C PRO A 31 12.47 -10.93 12.06
N GLY A 32 11.44 -11.72 11.81
CA GLY A 32 10.25 -11.76 12.66
C GLY A 32 9.16 -10.76 12.30
N ASP A 33 9.38 -9.91 11.31
CA ASP A 33 8.33 -9.00 10.83
C ASP A 33 7.11 -9.76 10.33
N LYS A 34 5.95 -9.18 10.60
CA LYS A 34 4.68 -9.52 9.97
C LYS A 34 4.31 -8.40 9.03
N LEU A 35 4.37 -8.67 7.75
CA LEU A 35 4.02 -7.71 6.70
C LEU A 35 2.52 -7.80 6.41
N LEU A 36 1.83 -6.69 6.56
CA LEU A 36 0.41 -6.60 6.23
C LEU A 36 0.25 -5.67 5.03
N LEU A 37 -0.09 -6.25 3.88
CA LEU A 37 -0.41 -5.49 2.68
C LEU A 37 -1.89 -5.12 2.72
N VAL A 38 -2.19 -3.84 2.70
CA VAL A 38 -3.56 -3.33 2.75
C VAL A 38 -3.90 -2.70 1.40
N ASN A 39 -4.91 -3.26 0.75
CA ASN A 39 -5.47 -2.73 -0.48
C ASN A 39 -6.89 -2.20 -0.22
N VAL A 40 -7.10 -0.95 -0.55
CA VAL A 40 -8.42 -0.31 -0.50
C VAL A 40 -8.76 0.14 -1.91
N PRO A 41 -9.61 -0.61 -2.63
CA PRO A 41 -10.01 -0.24 -4.00
C PRO A 41 -10.70 1.12 -4.05
N GLU A 42 -10.56 1.81 -5.17
CA GLU A 42 -11.29 3.05 -5.41
C GLU A 42 -12.79 2.81 -5.37
N GLU A 43 -13.50 3.68 -4.66
CA GLU A 43 -14.96 3.64 -4.64
C GLU A 43 -15.54 4.22 -5.93
N TYR A 44 -16.48 3.49 -6.50
CA TYR A 44 -17.31 4.02 -7.58
C TYR A 44 -18.52 4.74 -7.01
N ASN A 45 -18.92 5.83 -7.68
CA ASN A 45 -20.15 6.53 -7.34
C ASN A 45 -21.33 5.79 -7.98
N PHE A 46 -22.18 5.20 -7.16
CA PHE A 46 -23.36 4.45 -7.61
C PHE A 46 -24.66 5.26 -7.60
N THR A 47 -24.59 6.56 -7.29
CA THR A 47 -25.77 7.40 -7.00
C THR A 47 -26.79 7.41 -8.15
N ASP A 48 -26.33 7.43 -9.39
CA ASP A 48 -27.18 7.48 -10.58
C ASP A 48 -27.10 6.21 -11.44
N ALA A 49 -26.52 5.14 -10.90
CA ALA A 49 -26.33 3.92 -11.64
C ALA A 49 -27.53 2.97 -11.54
N SER A 50 -27.88 2.32 -12.64
CA SER A 50 -28.88 1.26 -12.64
C SER A 50 -28.35 0.00 -11.92
N PRO A 51 -29.24 -0.88 -11.41
CA PRO A 51 -28.81 -2.12 -10.74
C PRO A 51 -27.88 -2.99 -11.58
N GLY A 52 -28.07 -3.05 -12.89
CA GLY A 52 -27.19 -3.78 -13.81
C GLY A 52 -25.81 -3.19 -13.91
N VAL A 53 -25.71 -1.86 -13.94
CA VAL A 53 -24.42 -1.15 -13.96
C VAL A 53 -23.70 -1.32 -12.62
N ILE A 54 -24.40 -1.25 -11.51
CA ILE A 54 -23.82 -1.48 -10.17
C ILE A 54 -23.22 -2.88 -10.09
N HIS A 55 -23.96 -3.90 -10.54
CA HIS A 55 -23.49 -5.29 -10.56
C HIS A 55 -22.19 -5.44 -11.39
N GLU A 56 -22.18 -4.85 -12.58
CA GLU A 56 -21.01 -4.88 -13.47
C GLU A 56 -19.79 -4.20 -12.83
N LEU A 57 -19.98 -3.05 -12.21
CA LEU A 57 -18.91 -2.32 -11.52
C LEU A 57 -18.34 -3.09 -10.32
N LEU A 58 -19.23 -3.72 -9.53
CA LEU A 58 -18.80 -4.55 -8.40
C LEU A 58 -18.00 -5.77 -8.86
N GLU A 59 -18.37 -6.41 -9.95
CA GLU A 59 -17.62 -7.52 -10.52
C GLU A 59 -16.23 -7.06 -11.00
N LYS A 60 -16.13 -5.91 -11.66
CA LYS A 60 -14.84 -5.32 -12.08
C LYS A 60 -13.97 -4.99 -10.88
N MET A 61 -14.53 -4.47 -9.80
CA MET A 61 -13.79 -4.19 -8.56
C MET A 61 -13.20 -5.46 -7.96
N LYS A 62 -13.97 -6.55 -7.92
CA LYS A 62 -13.52 -7.85 -7.42
C LYS A 62 -12.41 -8.44 -8.29
N GLU A 63 -12.55 -8.38 -9.60
CA GLU A 63 -11.52 -8.85 -10.54
C GLU A 63 -10.21 -8.08 -10.36
N LYS A 64 -10.29 -6.76 -10.30
CA LYS A 64 -9.10 -5.91 -10.09
C LYS A 64 -8.43 -6.18 -8.75
N ALA A 65 -9.20 -6.32 -7.68
CA ALA A 65 -8.67 -6.65 -6.36
C ALA A 65 -7.98 -8.03 -6.34
N SER A 66 -8.56 -9.00 -7.01
CA SER A 66 -7.98 -10.35 -7.16
C SER A 66 -6.66 -10.32 -7.93
N GLU A 67 -6.56 -9.54 -8.99
CA GLU A 67 -5.33 -9.35 -9.77
C GLU A 67 -4.23 -8.69 -8.92
N VAL A 68 -4.58 -7.68 -8.16
CA VAL A 68 -3.65 -6.99 -7.25
C VAL A 68 -3.12 -7.97 -6.20
N GLU A 69 -4.01 -8.72 -5.54
CA GLU A 69 -3.63 -9.73 -4.55
C GLU A 69 -2.68 -10.78 -5.14
N LYS A 70 -3.03 -11.30 -6.31
CA LYS A 70 -2.21 -12.28 -7.01
C LYS A 70 -0.82 -11.74 -7.33
N THR A 71 -0.75 -10.53 -7.85
CA THR A 71 0.51 -9.86 -8.21
C THR A 71 1.44 -9.77 -7.00
N TYR A 72 0.94 -9.32 -5.87
CA TYR A 72 1.76 -9.18 -4.67
C TYR A 72 2.09 -10.53 -4.03
N THR A 73 1.17 -11.47 -4.03
CA THR A 73 1.42 -12.83 -3.55
C THR A 73 2.54 -13.50 -4.38
N ASP A 74 2.49 -13.38 -5.70
CA ASP A 74 3.51 -13.94 -6.58
C ASP A 74 4.89 -13.29 -6.37
N ARG A 75 4.93 -12.00 -6.10
CA ARG A 75 6.19 -11.29 -5.81
C ARG A 75 6.81 -11.69 -4.48
N LEU A 76 6.00 -12.01 -3.48
CA LEU A 76 6.46 -12.28 -2.11
C LEU A 76 6.69 -13.74 -1.81
N LYS A 77 6.22 -14.67 -2.65
CA LYS A 77 6.29 -16.11 -2.38
C LYS A 77 7.72 -16.63 -2.19
N ASP A 78 8.72 -16.02 -2.85
CA ASP A 78 10.13 -16.41 -2.77
C ASP A 78 10.92 -15.55 -1.77
N ILE A 79 10.26 -14.67 -1.07
CA ILE A 79 10.87 -13.78 -0.09
C ILE A 79 10.56 -14.31 1.32
N SER A 80 11.59 -14.39 2.15
CA SER A 80 11.45 -14.85 3.53
C SER A 80 10.82 -13.77 4.40
N VAL A 81 9.51 -13.63 4.29
CA VAL A 81 8.71 -12.73 5.12
C VAL A 81 7.34 -13.36 5.37
N ASP A 82 6.86 -13.25 6.59
CA ASP A 82 5.49 -13.62 6.93
C ASP A 82 4.58 -12.48 6.49
N PHE A 83 3.75 -12.71 5.48
CA PHE A 83 2.89 -11.66 4.93
C PHE A 83 1.43 -12.09 4.85
N GLN A 84 0.55 -11.10 4.93
CA GLN A 84 -0.88 -11.24 4.74
C GLN A 84 -1.36 -10.12 3.82
N PHE A 85 -2.24 -10.45 2.88
CA PHE A 85 -2.93 -9.48 2.05
C PHE A 85 -4.33 -9.23 2.61
N ARG A 86 -4.67 -7.96 2.82
CA ARG A 86 -5.99 -7.56 3.33
C ARG A 86 -6.66 -6.60 2.37
N LEU A 87 -7.80 -7.03 1.85
CA LEU A 87 -8.69 -6.21 1.04
C LEU A 87 -9.74 -5.56 1.94
N VAL A 88 -9.80 -4.24 1.92
CA VAL A 88 -10.75 -3.46 2.73
C VAL A 88 -11.47 -2.48 1.83
N TYR A 89 -12.76 -2.32 2.03
CA TYR A 89 -13.57 -1.35 1.30
C TYR A 89 -13.82 -0.11 2.14
N GLY A 90 -13.89 1.04 1.51
CA GLY A 90 -14.15 2.32 2.13
C GLY A 90 -13.20 3.40 1.66
N HIS A 91 -13.10 4.45 2.43
CA HIS A 91 -12.19 5.56 2.13
C HIS A 91 -10.73 5.14 2.38
N PRO A 92 -9.83 5.20 1.39
CA PRO A 92 -8.50 4.60 1.50
C PRO A 92 -7.71 5.04 2.73
N GLY A 93 -7.57 6.33 2.95
CA GLY A 93 -6.81 6.85 4.09
C GLY A 93 -7.37 6.39 5.43
N GLU A 94 -8.68 6.47 5.60
CA GLU A 94 -9.36 6.04 6.84
C GLU A 94 -9.17 4.55 7.10
N GLN A 95 -9.31 3.73 6.09
CA GLN A 95 -9.21 2.29 6.24
C GLN A 95 -7.78 1.84 6.53
N ILE A 96 -6.79 2.46 5.92
CA ILE A 96 -5.38 2.18 6.22
C ILE A 96 -5.07 2.51 7.68
N VAL A 97 -5.47 3.67 8.16
CA VAL A 97 -5.28 4.08 9.55
C VAL A 97 -5.98 3.12 10.51
N LYS A 98 -7.23 2.80 10.21
CA LYS A 98 -8.03 1.87 11.03
C LYS A 98 -7.37 0.50 11.15
N VAL A 99 -6.99 -0.10 10.03
CA VAL A 99 -6.32 -1.41 10.03
C VAL A 99 -5.00 -1.35 10.80
N ALA A 100 -4.19 -0.33 10.57
CA ALA A 100 -2.91 -0.18 11.25
C ALA A 100 -3.07 -0.08 12.77
N GLU A 101 -4.07 0.63 13.23
CA GLU A 101 -4.34 0.78 14.68
C GLU A 101 -4.94 -0.49 15.28
N GLU A 102 -5.87 -1.16 14.59
CA GLU A 102 -6.45 -2.43 15.03
C GLU A 102 -5.37 -3.52 15.16
N GLU A 103 -4.46 -3.58 14.22
CA GLU A 103 -3.36 -4.56 14.20
C GLU A 103 -2.17 -4.15 15.07
N LYS A 104 -2.23 -3.00 15.71
CA LYS A 104 -1.15 -2.43 16.53
C LYS A 104 0.17 -2.39 15.77
N ALA A 105 0.12 -1.89 14.53
CA ALA A 105 1.28 -1.79 13.68
C ALA A 105 2.37 -0.91 14.30
N SER A 106 3.61 -1.27 14.06
CA SER A 106 4.77 -0.49 14.49
C SER A 106 5.18 0.55 13.46
N LEU A 107 4.74 0.37 12.22
CA LEU A 107 5.10 1.22 11.10
C LEU A 107 4.02 1.12 10.02
N VAL A 108 3.68 2.25 9.41
CA VAL A 108 2.86 2.33 8.20
C VAL A 108 3.70 2.88 7.08
N MET A 109 3.75 2.19 5.95
CA MET A 109 4.47 2.63 4.76
C MET A 109 3.50 2.97 3.65
N VAL A 110 3.67 4.13 3.06
CA VAL A 110 2.87 4.62 1.93
C VAL A 110 3.77 5.20 0.86
N GLY A 111 3.39 5.01 -0.40
CA GLY A 111 4.05 5.66 -1.53
C GLY A 111 3.52 7.07 -1.73
N SER A 112 4.39 7.97 -2.15
CA SER A 112 3.97 9.30 -2.58
C SER A 112 3.64 9.28 -4.06
N ARG A 113 2.55 9.94 -4.46
CA ARG A 113 2.26 10.21 -5.86
C ARG A 113 3.10 11.40 -6.32
N GLY A 114 4.22 11.13 -7.02
CA GLY A 114 5.02 12.17 -7.64
C GLY A 114 4.93 12.07 -9.15
N HIS A 115 4.44 13.09 -9.83
CA HIS A 115 4.45 13.20 -11.27
C HIS A 115 5.32 14.38 -11.71
N GLY A 116 6.39 14.11 -12.44
CA GLY A 116 7.20 15.09 -13.13
C GLY A 116 7.83 16.17 -12.23
N TRP A 117 7.87 17.38 -12.71
CA TRP A 117 8.52 18.51 -12.05
C TRP A 117 7.84 19.02 -10.78
N LEU A 118 6.60 18.60 -10.52
CA LEU A 118 5.87 18.90 -9.28
C LEU A 118 6.22 17.97 -8.10
N ARG A 119 7.25 17.16 -8.23
CA ARG A 119 7.67 16.13 -7.27
C ARG A 119 7.92 16.61 -5.84
N ARG A 120 8.13 17.89 -5.64
CA ARG A 120 8.61 18.44 -4.37
C ARG A 120 7.52 18.83 -3.38
N THR A 121 6.26 18.94 -3.82
CA THR A 121 5.25 19.65 -3.04
C THR A 121 3.93 18.95 -2.86
N ILE A 122 3.67 17.81 -3.50
CA ILE A 122 2.35 17.20 -3.45
C ILE A 122 2.44 15.80 -2.82
N LEU A 123 2.01 15.74 -1.56
CA LEU A 123 1.60 14.48 -0.96
C LEU A 123 0.29 14.05 -1.62
N GLY A 124 0.16 12.75 -1.99
CA GLY A 124 -1.12 12.22 -2.41
C GLY A 124 -2.15 12.34 -1.29
N SER A 125 -3.43 12.38 -1.64
CA SER A 125 -4.52 12.52 -0.66
C SER A 125 -4.49 11.41 0.41
N VAL A 126 -4.20 10.19 0.01
CA VAL A 126 -4.12 9.04 0.93
C VAL A 126 -2.94 9.17 1.88
N SER A 127 -1.74 9.43 1.36
CA SER A 127 -0.55 9.60 2.20
C SER A 127 -0.68 10.78 3.14
N ASN A 128 -1.24 11.89 2.67
CA ASN A 128 -1.51 13.06 3.51
C ASN A 128 -2.48 12.74 4.65
N TYR A 129 -3.57 12.05 4.35
CA TYR A 129 -4.53 11.63 5.37
C TYR A 129 -3.88 10.74 6.43
N VAL A 130 -3.16 9.72 6.00
CA VAL A 130 -2.48 8.77 6.90
C VAL A 130 -1.50 9.48 7.82
N ILE A 131 -0.66 10.36 7.30
CA ILE A 131 0.31 11.12 8.09
C ILE A 131 -0.37 11.96 9.16
N HIS A 132 -1.50 12.58 8.85
CA HIS A 132 -2.18 13.47 9.78
C HIS A 132 -3.07 12.76 10.81
N HIS A 133 -3.54 11.55 10.55
CA HIS A 133 -4.57 10.89 11.37
C HIS A 133 -4.10 9.67 12.15
N THR A 134 -2.93 9.13 11.87
CA THR A 134 -2.40 8.00 12.65
C THR A 134 -1.43 8.45 13.72
N SER A 135 -1.44 7.74 14.86
CA SER A 135 -0.42 7.87 15.91
C SER A 135 0.80 6.99 15.67
N ILE A 136 0.73 6.10 14.67
CA ILE A 136 1.80 5.16 14.33
C ILE A 136 2.82 5.87 13.43
N PRO A 137 4.12 5.61 13.60
CA PRO A 137 5.14 6.13 12.67
C PRO A 137 4.83 5.79 11.22
N VAL A 138 4.96 6.79 10.35
CA VAL A 138 4.69 6.66 8.91
C VAL A 138 5.98 6.88 8.14
N LEU A 139 6.30 5.94 7.26
CA LEU A 139 7.37 6.09 6.29
C LEU A 139 6.76 6.39 4.92
N LEU A 140 7.01 7.60 4.45
CA LEU A 140 6.59 8.02 3.12
C LEU A 140 7.69 7.70 2.11
N CYS A 141 7.43 6.76 1.21
CA CYS A 141 8.35 6.43 0.14
C CYS A 141 8.12 7.35 -1.04
N LYS A 142 9.00 8.32 -1.20
CA LYS A 142 8.99 9.21 -2.35
C LYS A 142 9.49 8.47 -3.59
N ASN A 143 9.27 9.08 -4.74
CA ASN A 143 9.74 8.58 -6.02
C ASN A 143 11.26 8.32 -5.93
N MET A 144 11.63 7.09 -5.67
CA MET A 144 13.02 6.69 -5.59
C MET A 144 13.42 6.15 -6.95
N GLU A 145 14.54 6.63 -7.47
CA GLU A 145 15.14 6.01 -8.63
C GLU A 145 15.50 4.56 -8.32
N PRO A 146 15.36 3.65 -9.28
CA PRO A 146 15.75 2.26 -9.07
C PRO A 146 17.19 2.21 -8.56
N LEU A 147 17.45 1.45 -7.50
CA LEU A 147 18.80 1.29 -6.93
C LEU A 147 19.83 0.80 -7.96
N GLU A 148 19.36 0.24 -9.06
CA GLU A 148 20.19 -0.19 -10.19
C GLU A 148 20.85 0.99 -10.93
N SER A 149 20.23 2.18 -10.90
CA SER A 149 20.82 3.37 -11.53
C SER A 149 21.97 3.98 -10.73
N LEU A 150 22.02 3.72 -9.43
CA LEU A 150 23.10 4.22 -8.57
C LEU A 150 24.40 3.41 -8.68
N ASN A 151 24.34 2.20 -9.21
CA ASN A 151 25.51 1.34 -9.40
C ASN A 151 26.20 1.54 -10.74
N GLN A 152 25.69 2.41 -11.60
CA GLN A 152 26.28 2.67 -12.93
C GLN A 152 27.17 3.92 -13.00
N GLU A 153 27.24 4.70 -11.94
CA GLU A 153 28.08 5.91 -11.89
C GLU A 153 29.43 5.73 -11.14
N ASN A 154 29.83 4.50 -10.95
CA ASN A 154 31.16 4.22 -10.39
C ASN A 154 32.04 3.42 -11.36
#